data_5a2e5e3edaf638c8bb59ae8955e6c29f
#
_entry.id   5a2e5e3edaf638c8bb59ae8955e6c29f
#
_cell.length_a   1.000
_cell.length_b   1.000
_cell.length_c   1.000
_cell.angle_alpha   90.00
_cell.angle_beta   90.00
_cell.angle_gamma   90.00
#
_symmetry.space_group_name_H-M   'P 1'
#
loop_
_entity.id
_entity.type
_entity.pdbx_description
1 polymer ?
#
loop_
_entity_poly.entity_id
_entity_poly.type
_entity_poly.pdbx_seq_one_letter_code
_entity_poly.pdbx_strand_id
1 'polypeptide(L)'
;MNELVNTREDFMFVNVDNVSFQMEKNGDYVDKSEIISLTNRFVNGQKRFICVTRPRRFGKSVTLDMLNAYYSKGCDSKELFSDLKISSLPDFDMHLNQHDVIYLDMMEFADNKGNGVNYLENLNSEVVSELKETYPDRLEKDKSYSLPEAISSLKKRFVFIIDEWDFVFRQYPDNKKLQEDFIELLRALFKDRSRQSLAEL
;
A
#
# COMPACT_ATOMS: atom_id res chain seq x y z
N MET A 1 7.68 -26.96 -22.88
CA MET A 1 7.33 -26.62 -21.49
C MET A 1 7.39 -25.11 -21.39
N ASN A 2 6.23 -24.47 -21.54
CA ASN A 2 6.15 -23.00 -21.36
C ASN A 2 6.18 -22.74 -19.85
N GLU A 3 7.26 -22.16 -19.37
CA GLU A 3 7.26 -21.47 -18.09
C GLU A 3 6.21 -20.35 -18.19
N LEU A 4 5.16 -20.46 -17.43
CA LEU A 4 4.25 -19.38 -17.15
C LEU A 4 5.10 -18.29 -16.48
N VAL A 5 5.48 -17.28 -17.26
CA VAL A 5 5.93 -16.02 -16.74
C VAL A 5 4.74 -15.48 -15.96
N ASN A 6 4.81 -15.62 -14.65
CA ASN A 6 3.86 -14.99 -13.72
C ASN A 6 4.05 -13.49 -13.92
N THR A 7 3.21 -12.90 -14.75
CA THR A 7 3.22 -11.46 -14.97
C THR A 7 2.68 -10.82 -13.68
N ARG A 8 3.38 -9.83 -13.14
CA ARG A 8 2.99 -9.08 -11.91
C ARG A 8 1.62 -8.40 -12.01
N GLU A 9 0.94 -8.52 -13.14
CA GLU A 9 -0.43 -8.05 -13.39
C GLU A 9 -1.48 -8.70 -12.47
N ASP A 10 -1.13 -9.80 -11.75
CA ASP A 10 -2.05 -10.49 -10.85
C ASP A 10 -1.97 -10.02 -9.39
N PHE A 11 -1.00 -9.18 -9.03
CA PHE A 11 -0.85 -8.69 -7.64
C PHE A 11 -1.69 -7.45 -7.39
N MET A 12 -2.51 -7.51 -6.33
CA MET A 12 -3.42 -6.42 -5.95
C MET A 12 -2.88 -5.57 -4.78
N PHE A 13 -1.97 -6.11 -3.97
CA PHE A 13 -1.57 -5.49 -2.71
C PHE A 13 -0.05 -5.30 -2.58
N VAL A 14 0.77 -6.20 -3.11
CA VAL A 14 2.21 -6.22 -2.86
C VAL A 14 3.00 -5.86 -4.11
N ASN A 15 3.69 -4.74 -4.09
CA ASN A 15 4.46 -4.23 -5.24
C ASN A 15 3.60 -4.13 -6.51
N VAL A 16 2.38 -3.63 -6.36
CA VAL A 16 1.41 -3.40 -7.45
C VAL A 16 2.07 -2.57 -8.55
N ASP A 17 1.68 -2.81 -9.78
CA ASP A 17 2.16 -2.09 -10.96
C ASP A 17 1.71 -0.62 -11.00
N ASN A 18 2.02 0.09 -12.09
CA ASN A 18 1.69 1.50 -12.25
C ASN A 18 0.53 1.77 -13.24
N VAL A 19 -0.20 0.72 -13.62
CA VAL A 19 -1.26 0.81 -14.65
C VAL A 19 -2.36 1.78 -14.21
N SER A 20 -2.80 1.73 -12.96
CA SER A 20 -3.82 2.65 -12.44
C SER A 20 -3.41 4.10 -12.64
N PHE A 21 -2.20 4.47 -12.26
CA PHE A 21 -1.70 5.84 -12.45
C PHE A 21 -1.50 6.20 -13.94
N GLN A 22 -1.08 5.25 -14.79
CA GLN A 22 -1.00 5.49 -16.23
C GLN A 22 -2.37 5.84 -16.82
N MET A 23 -3.42 5.12 -16.43
CA MET A 23 -4.79 5.39 -16.90
C MET A 23 -5.27 6.77 -16.44
N GLU A 24 -5.07 7.11 -15.19
CA GLU A 24 -5.43 8.41 -14.63
C GLU A 24 -4.67 9.56 -15.30
N LYS A 25 -3.37 9.39 -15.53
CA LYS A 25 -2.54 10.39 -16.19
C LYS A 25 -2.95 10.66 -17.62
N ASN A 26 -3.45 9.65 -18.33
CA ASN A 26 -3.95 9.80 -19.71
C ASN A 26 -5.32 10.51 -19.79
N GLY A 27 -5.98 10.73 -18.67
CA GLY A 27 -7.22 11.49 -18.55
C GLY A 27 -7.01 12.96 -18.18
N ASP A 28 -7.98 13.54 -17.50
CA ASP A 28 -7.93 14.94 -17.01
C ASP A 28 -7.07 15.05 -15.72
N TYR A 29 -5.80 14.66 -15.81
CA TYR A 29 -4.90 14.66 -14.66
C TYR A 29 -4.39 16.06 -14.33
N VAL A 30 -4.51 16.44 -13.05
CA VAL A 30 -3.90 17.64 -12.50
C VAL A 30 -2.62 17.25 -11.78
N ASP A 31 -1.49 17.72 -12.27
CA ASP A 31 -0.19 17.38 -11.71
C ASP A 31 -0.02 17.86 -10.26
N LYS A 32 0.04 16.90 -9.35
CA LYS A 32 0.30 17.06 -7.91
C LYS A 32 1.60 16.36 -7.49
N SER A 33 2.44 16.00 -8.46
CA SER A 33 3.63 15.17 -8.22
C SER A 33 4.66 15.79 -7.27
N GLU A 34 4.60 17.08 -7.01
CA GLU A 34 5.43 17.75 -5.99
C GLU A 34 5.20 17.18 -4.56
N ILE A 35 4.06 16.52 -4.31
CA ILE A 35 3.82 15.84 -3.03
C ILE A 35 4.85 14.73 -2.78
N ILE A 36 5.39 14.13 -3.83
CA ILE A 36 6.45 13.11 -3.74
C ILE A 36 7.69 13.68 -3.03
N SER A 37 8.13 14.89 -3.40
CA SER A 37 9.25 15.52 -2.70
C SER A 37 8.95 15.80 -1.22
N LEU A 38 7.69 16.07 -0.88
CA LEU A 38 7.29 16.17 0.53
C LEU A 38 7.37 14.80 1.22
N THR A 39 6.82 13.75 0.62
CA THR A 39 6.80 12.40 1.21
C THR A 39 8.19 11.80 1.30
N ASN A 40 9.08 12.04 0.32
CA ASN A 40 10.48 11.61 0.34
C ASN A 40 11.22 12.00 1.62
N ARG A 41 10.89 13.17 2.21
CA ARG A 41 11.52 13.63 3.47
C ARG A 41 11.15 12.79 4.67
N PHE A 42 10.08 12.02 4.59
CA PHE A 42 9.59 11.19 5.68
C PHE A 42 9.99 9.73 5.53
N VAL A 43 10.36 9.29 4.32
CA VAL A 43 10.86 7.95 4.06
C VAL A 43 12.07 7.67 4.95
N ASN A 44 12.03 6.58 5.71
CA ASN A 44 13.05 6.22 6.71
C ASN A 44 13.20 7.23 7.89
N GLY A 45 12.37 8.25 7.99
CA GLY A 45 12.40 9.25 9.04
C GLY A 45 11.68 8.83 10.32
N GLN A 46 11.80 9.67 11.37
CA GLN A 46 11.05 9.47 12.62
C GLN A 46 9.56 9.88 12.49
N LYS A 47 9.25 10.81 11.61
CA LYS A 47 7.89 11.32 11.31
C LYS A 47 7.33 10.66 10.06
N ARG A 48 7.34 9.33 10.02
CA ARG A 48 7.02 8.53 8.84
C ARG A 48 5.53 8.22 8.63
N PHE A 49 4.67 8.73 9.51
CA PHE A 49 3.22 8.53 9.38
C PHE A 49 2.59 9.80 8.83
N ILE A 50 1.99 9.69 7.66
CA ILE A 50 1.30 10.79 7.00
C ILE A 50 -0.18 10.41 6.90
N CYS A 51 -1.05 11.29 7.35
CA CYS A 51 -2.49 11.15 7.17
C CYS A 51 -3.01 12.33 6.37
N VAL A 52 -3.59 12.05 5.21
CA VAL A 52 -4.18 13.06 4.34
C VAL A 52 -5.70 13.03 4.46
N THR A 53 -6.26 14.09 5.02
CA THR A 53 -7.70 14.27 5.09
C THR A 53 -8.14 15.30 4.06
N ARG A 54 -8.92 14.87 3.08
CA ARG A 54 -9.49 15.72 2.04
C ARG A 54 -10.93 15.29 1.75
N PRO A 55 -11.82 16.19 1.34
CA PRO A 55 -13.15 15.82 0.87
C PRO A 55 -13.09 14.81 -0.27
N ARG A 56 -14.18 14.08 -0.49
CA ARG A 56 -14.33 13.20 -1.66
C ARG A 56 -14.14 13.98 -2.95
N ARG A 57 -13.65 13.32 -4.01
CA ARG A 57 -13.41 13.86 -5.36
C ARG A 57 -12.29 14.91 -5.44
N PHE A 58 -11.41 14.96 -4.46
CA PHE A 58 -10.18 15.79 -4.50
C PHE A 58 -8.95 15.04 -5.00
N GLY A 59 -9.14 13.87 -5.63
CA GLY A 59 -8.07 13.08 -6.24
C GLY A 59 -7.14 12.42 -5.21
N LYS A 60 -7.68 11.92 -4.07
CA LYS A 60 -6.88 11.16 -3.10
C LYS A 60 -6.36 9.86 -3.72
N SER A 61 -7.25 9.01 -4.23
CA SER A 61 -6.88 7.72 -4.81
C SER A 61 -5.88 7.91 -5.95
N VAL A 62 -6.10 8.86 -6.87
CA VAL A 62 -5.13 9.22 -7.93
C VAL A 62 -3.76 9.60 -7.36
N THR A 63 -3.74 10.31 -6.22
CA THR A 63 -2.48 10.66 -5.56
C THR A 63 -1.82 9.42 -4.97
N LEU A 64 -2.57 8.49 -4.40
CA LEU A 64 -2.03 7.23 -3.86
C LEU A 64 -1.52 6.31 -4.97
N ASP A 65 -2.24 6.21 -6.09
CA ASP A 65 -1.79 5.49 -7.28
C ASP A 65 -0.49 6.06 -7.85
N MET A 66 -0.38 7.39 -7.88
CA MET A 66 0.86 8.08 -8.24
C MET A 66 2.01 7.74 -7.29
N LEU A 67 1.75 7.70 -5.98
CA LEU A 67 2.77 7.37 -4.99
C LEU A 67 3.18 5.90 -5.08
N ASN A 68 2.21 4.98 -5.34
CA ASN A 68 2.53 3.60 -5.63
C ASN A 68 3.43 3.49 -6.87
N ALA A 69 3.03 4.11 -7.98
CA ALA A 69 3.81 4.12 -9.21
C ALA A 69 5.24 4.65 -9.00
N TYR A 70 5.41 5.63 -8.10
CA TYR A 70 6.73 6.19 -7.80
C TYR A 70 7.56 5.30 -6.88
N TYR A 71 6.99 4.79 -5.77
CA TYR A 71 7.76 4.07 -4.77
C TYR A 71 7.96 2.59 -5.10
N SER A 72 6.96 1.94 -5.73
CA SER A 72 6.95 0.48 -5.90
C SER A 72 8.08 0.00 -6.80
N LYS A 73 8.90 -0.90 -6.27
CA LYS A 73 9.91 -1.63 -7.05
C LYS A 73 9.32 -2.63 -8.05
N GLY A 74 8.00 -2.84 -8.01
CA GLY A 74 7.23 -3.57 -9.01
C GLY A 74 7.08 -2.81 -10.32
N CYS A 75 7.38 -1.50 -10.31
CA CYS A 75 7.19 -0.60 -11.43
C CYS A 75 8.51 -0.25 -12.13
N ASP A 76 8.40 0.17 -13.38
CA ASP A 76 9.38 0.99 -14.09
C ASP A 76 8.65 2.27 -14.54
N SER A 77 8.79 3.33 -13.75
CA SER A 77 7.97 4.54 -13.89
C SER A 77 8.75 5.77 -14.29
N LYS A 78 10.05 5.66 -14.58
CA LYS A 78 10.88 6.84 -14.88
C LYS A 78 10.32 7.67 -16.03
N GLU A 79 9.92 7.02 -17.11
CA GLU A 79 9.33 7.68 -18.26
C GLU A 79 7.94 8.26 -17.96
N LEU A 80 7.15 7.53 -17.15
CA LEU A 80 5.81 7.95 -16.72
C LEU A 80 5.82 9.29 -15.96
N PHE A 81 6.90 9.59 -15.25
CA PHE A 81 7.07 10.83 -14.49
C PHE A 81 7.87 11.92 -15.22
N SER A 82 8.40 11.66 -16.42
CA SER A 82 9.38 12.53 -17.10
C SER A 82 8.86 13.94 -17.42
N ASP A 83 7.57 14.10 -17.63
CA ASP A 83 6.89 15.35 -17.95
C ASP A 83 6.19 16.00 -16.73
N LEU A 84 6.27 15.36 -15.55
CA LEU A 84 5.67 15.87 -14.32
C LEU A 84 6.64 16.76 -13.53
N LYS A 85 6.11 17.65 -12.70
CA LYS A 85 6.90 18.61 -11.92
C LYS A 85 7.99 17.98 -11.07
N ILE A 86 7.71 16.79 -10.49
CA ILE A 86 8.69 16.07 -9.68
C ILE A 86 9.98 15.74 -10.44
N SER A 87 9.92 15.49 -11.74
CA SER A 87 11.08 15.12 -12.54
C SER A 87 12.17 16.18 -12.57
N SER A 88 11.80 17.44 -12.33
CA SER A 88 12.73 18.56 -12.25
C SER A 88 13.32 18.79 -10.84
N LEU A 89 12.84 18.05 -9.83
CA LEU A 89 13.31 18.22 -8.45
C LEU A 89 14.53 17.32 -8.16
N PRO A 90 15.46 17.79 -7.30
CA PRO A 90 16.73 17.09 -7.07
C PRO A 90 16.59 15.75 -6.38
N ASP A 91 15.46 15.46 -5.75
CA ASP A 91 15.16 14.22 -5.06
C ASP A 91 14.32 13.23 -5.89
N PHE A 92 14.12 13.51 -7.18
CA PHE A 92 13.31 12.66 -8.08
C PHE A 92 13.78 11.21 -8.14
N ASP A 93 15.08 10.99 -8.37
CA ASP A 93 15.63 9.63 -8.48
C ASP A 93 15.89 8.96 -7.11
N MET A 94 15.67 9.68 -5.99
CA MET A 94 16.10 9.22 -4.66
C MET A 94 15.40 7.94 -4.21
N HIS A 95 14.11 7.81 -4.51
CA HIS A 95 13.28 6.70 -4.07
C HIS A 95 12.47 6.06 -5.21
N LEU A 96 12.68 6.53 -6.46
CA LEU A 96 11.94 6.05 -7.61
C LEU A 96 12.11 4.54 -7.80
N ASN A 97 11.01 3.82 -7.69
CA ASN A 97 10.91 2.35 -7.84
C ASN A 97 11.87 1.53 -6.97
N GLN A 98 12.16 1.97 -5.74
CA GLN A 98 13.16 1.33 -4.88
C GLN A 98 12.57 0.64 -3.64
N HIS A 99 11.28 0.77 -3.39
CA HIS A 99 10.68 0.28 -2.16
C HIS A 99 9.80 -0.95 -2.37
N ASP A 100 9.76 -1.82 -1.37
CA ASP A 100 8.69 -2.79 -1.22
C ASP A 100 7.45 -2.03 -0.75
N VAL A 101 6.37 -2.05 -1.55
CA VAL A 101 5.12 -1.32 -1.27
C VAL A 101 4.02 -2.32 -0.94
N ILE A 102 3.20 -2.00 0.05
CA ILE A 102 1.91 -2.64 0.31
C ILE A 102 0.83 -1.58 0.11
N TYR A 103 0.02 -1.76 -0.93
CA TYR A 103 -1.11 -0.89 -1.26
C TYR A 103 -2.41 -1.54 -0.81
N LEU A 104 -3.20 -0.85 0.02
CA LEU A 104 -4.44 -1.37 0.57
C LEU A 104 -5.57 -0.37 0.30
N ASP A 105 -6.53 -0.74 -0.54
CA ASP A 105 -7.85 -0.13 -0.49
C ASP A 105 -8.70 -0.89 0.54
N MET A 106 -9.05 -0.22 1.63
CA MET A 106 -9.80 -0.85 2.71
C MET A 106 -11.23 -1.25 2.32
N MET A 107 -11.72 -0.83 1.16
CA MET A 107 -13.02 -1.25 0.64
C MET A 107 -13.00 -2.68 0.08
N GLU A 108 -11.86 -3.14 -0.43
CA GLU A 108 -11.71 -4.46 -1.08
C GLU A 108 -12.00 -5.63 -0.13
N PHE A 109 -11.72 -5.46 1.16
CA PHE A 109 -11.90 -6.52 2.16
C PHE A 109 -13.32 -6.61 2.71
N ALA A 110 -14.27 -5.84 2.17
CA ALA A 110 -15.65 -5.85 2.61
C ALA A 110 -16.28 -7.24 2.42
N ASP A 111 -16.95 -7.75 3.45
CA ASP A 111 -17.63 -9.03 3.34
C ASP A 111 -19.01 -8.89 2.67
N ASN A 112 -19.39 -9.93 1.94
CA ASN A 112 -20.71 -9.99 1.26
C ASN A 112 -21.91 -10.09 2.23
N LYS A 113 -21.64 -10.33 3.53
CA LYS A 113 -22.67 -10.44 4.57
C LYS A 113 -23.05 -9.08 5.17
N GLY A 114 -22.26 -8.04 4.87
CA GLY A 114 -22.54 -6.67 5.24
C GLY A 114 -22.40 -6.32 6.73
N ASN A 115 -21.87 -7.22 7.55
CA ASN A 115 -21.68 -7.02 9.00
C ASN A 115 -20.21 -6.97 9.46
N GLY A 116 -19.28 -7.18 8.53
CA GLY A 116 -17.83 -7.11 8.78
C GLY A 116 -17.25 -8.32 9.52
N VAL A 117 -17.99 -9.43 9.66
CA VAL A 117 -17.52 -10.61 10.42
C VAL A 117 -16.22 -11.18 9.88
N ASN A 118 -16.05 -11.22 8.57
CA ASN A 118 -14.87 -11.79 7.92
C ASN A 118 -13.87 -10.72 7.46
N TYR A 119 -14.10 -9.45 7.73
CA TYR A 119 -13.32 -8.34 7.18
C TYR A 119 -11.82 -8.46 7.44
N LEU A 120 -11.42 -8.66 8.69
CA LEU A 120 -10.00 -8.79 9.06
C LEU A 120 -9.40 -10.11 8.60
N GLU A 121 -10.21 -11.17 8.49
CA GLU A 121 -9.78 -12.46 7.96
C GLU A 121 -9.49 -12.34 6.45
N ASN A 122 -10.37 -11.68 5.69
CA ASN A 122 -10.14 -11.41 4.27
C ASN A 122 -8.85 -10.60 4.09
N LEU A 123 -8.73 -9.46 4.77
CA LEU A 123 -7.52 -8.63 4.72
C LEU A 123 -6.26 -9.44 5.02
N ASN A 124 -6.29 -10.23 6.09
CA ASN A 124 -5.13 -11.03 6.47
C ASN A 124 -4.81 -12.11 5.43
N SER A 125 -5.80 -12.88 4.99
CA SER A 125 -5.59 -14.01 4.09
C SER A 125 -5.10 -13.57 2.72
N GLU A 126 -5.69 -12.54 2.15
CA GLU A 126 -5.37 -12.04 0.81
C GLU A 126 -3.97 -11.42 0.78
N VAL A 127 -3.68 -10.47 1.69
CA VAL A 127 -2.37 -9.81 1.71
C VAL A 127 -1.24 -10.78 2.09
N VAL A 128 -1.47 -11.70 3.04
CA VAL A 128 -0.46 -12.71 3.41
C VAL A 128 -0.23 -13.71 2.28
N SER A 129 -1.27 -14.05 1.50
CA SER A 129 -1.10 -14.91 0.31
C SER A 129 -0.15 -14.27 -0.69
N GLU A 130 -0.36 -13.01 -1.06
CA GLU A 130 0.54 -12.30 -1.97
C GLU A 130 1.96 -12.11 -1.41
N LEU A 131 2.09 -11.87 -0.09
CA LEU A 131 3.41 -11.82 0.54
C LEU A 131 4.16 -13.15 0.41
N LYS A 132 3.48 -14.29 0.55
CA LYS A 132 4.09 -15.61 0.36
C LYS A 132 4.52 -15.84 -1.09
N GLU A 133 3.71 -15.41 -2.05
CA GLU A 133 4.02 -15.51 -3.47
C GLU A 133 5.20 -14.60 -3.86
N THR A 134 5.21 -13.39 -3.32
CA THR A 134 6.28 -12.41 -3.58
C THR A 134 7.62 -12.81 -2.92
N TYR A 135 7.56 -13.48 -1.75
CA TYR A 135 8.74 -13.83 -0.96
C TYR A 135 8.77 -15.31 -0.55
N PRO A 136 8.75 -16.25 -1.51
CA PRO A 136 8.64 -17.68 -1.22
C PRO A 136 9.83 -18.25 -0.42
N ASP A 137 11.01 -17.63 -0.55
CA ASP A 137 12.22 -18.03 0.21
C ASP A 137 12.22 -17.53 1.67
N ARG A 138 11.25 -16.69 2.05
CA ARG A 138 11.19 -16.04 3.37
C ARG A 138 9.97 -16.44 4.18
N LEU A 139 8.89 -16.76 3.53
CA LEU A 139 7.63 -17.18 4.16
C LEU A 139 7.29 -18.60 3.74
N GLU A 140 7.08 -19.47 4.72
CA GLU A 140 6.70 -20.86 4.49
C GLU A 140 5.26 -20.93 3.95
N LYS A 141 5.06 -21.66 2.84
CA LYS A 141 3.78 -21.74 2.14
C LYS A 141 2.64 -22.26 3.02
N ASP A 142 2.91 -23.32 3.77
CA ASP A 142 1.90 -24.05 4.55
C ASP A 142 1.72 -23.50 5.99
N LYS A 143 2.55 -22.52 6.40
CA LYS A 143 2.45 -21.90 7.70
C LYS A 143 1.41 -20.79 7.71
N SER A 144 0.58 -20.75 8.73
CA SER A 144 -0.34 -19.62 8.97
C SER A 144 0.42 -18.46 9.60
N TYR A 145 0.15 -17.26 9.10
CA TYR A 145 0.71 -16.00 9.63
C TYR A 145 -0.43 -14.99 9.80
N SER A 146 -0.35 -14.20 10.84
CA SER A 146 -1.01 -12.89 10.82
C SER A 146 -0.19 -11.92 9.96
N LEU A 147 -0.82 -10.90 9.39
CA LEU A 147 -0.13 -9.90 8.56
C LEU A 147 1.06 -9.25 9.29
N PRO A 148 0.94 -8.82 10.58
CA PRO A 148 2.10 -8.33 11.32
C PRO A 148 3.23 -9.36 11.49
N GLU A 149 2.90 -10.65 11.66
CA GLU A 149 3.91 -11.71 11.76
C GLU A 149 4.61 -11.97 10.42
N ALA A 150 3.87 -12.01 9.31
CA ALA A 150 4.43 -12.16 7.98
C ALA A 150 5.44 -11.03 7.70
N ILE A 151 5.05 -9.78 7.90
CA ILE A 151 5.92 -8.61 7.71
C ILE A 151 7.16 -8.67 8.60
N SER A 152 6.98 -9.03 9.87
CA SER A 152 8.11 -9.18 10.81
C SER A 152 9.08 -10.28 10.39
N SER A 153 8.57 -11.40 9.88
CA SER A 153 9.37 -12.53 9.40
C SER A 153 10.21 -12.19 8.18
N LEU A 154 9.71 -11.31 7.32
CA LEU A 154 10.42 -10.84 6.13
C LEU A 154 11.66 -10.01 6.46
N LYS A 155 11.73 -9.37 7.63
CA LYS A 155 12.80 -8.46 8.04
C LYS A 155 13.12 -7.38 6.98
N LYS A 156 12.08 -6.91 6.31
CA LYS A 156 12.10 -5.87 5.29
C LYS A 156 11.34 -4.65 5.76
N ARG A 157 11.63 -3.52 5.12
CA ARG A 157 10.85 -2.30 5.28
C ARG A 157 9.87 -2.20 4.12
N PHE A 158 8.66 -1.80 4.43
CA PHE A 158 7.61 -1.57 3.45
C PHE A 158 7.13 -0.12 3.53
N VAL A 159 6.80 0.45 2.39
CA VAL A 159 5.93 1.62 2.29
C VAL A 159 4.50 1.11 2.27
N PHE A 160 3.70 1.53 3.23
CA PHE A 160 2.27 1.24 3.24
C PHE A 160 1.52 2.42 2.64
N ILE A 161 0.70 2.16 1.65
CA ILE A 161 -0.26 3.10 1.07
C ILE A 161 -1.65 2.58 1.39
N ILE A 162 -2.45 3.36 2.11
CA ILE A 162 -3.75 2.91 2.59
C ILE A 162 -4.81 3.91 2.14
N ASP A 163 -5.68 3.50 1.23
CA ASP A 163 -6.88 4.27 0.86
C ASP A 163 -8.08 3.86 1.72
N GLU A 164 -9.01 4.78 1.90
CA GLU A 164 -10.25 4.59 2.66
C GLU A 164 -10.04 3.98 4.06
N TRP A 165 -8.95 4.37 4.76
CA TRP A 165 -8.55 3.81 6.06
C TRP A 165 -9.66 3.88 7.13
N ASP A 166 -10.61 4.79 6.98
CA ASP A 166 -11.75 4.97 7.88
C ASP A 166 -12.98 4.12 7.48
N PHE A 167 -12.87 3.28 6.44
CA PHE A 167 -13.95 2.46 5.90
C PHE A 167 -14.65 1.62 6.97
N VAL A 168 -13.88 0.94 7.82
CA VAL A 168 -14.44 0.09 8.90
C VAL A 168 -15.38 0.86 9.82
N PHE A 169 -15.02 2.10 10.16
CA PHE A 169 -15.82 2.95 11.07
C PHE A 169 -17.08 3.48 10.42
N ARG A 170 -17.01 3.76 9.13
CA ARG A 170 -18.15 4.27 8.34
C ARG A 170 -19.13 3.17 7.95
N GLN A 171 -18.61 2.02 7.54
CA GLN A 171 -19.40 0.92 7.02
C GLN A 171 -20.02 0.06 8.13
N TYR A 172 -19.31 -0.12 9.24
CA TYR A 172 -19.71 -0.99 10.34
C TYR A 172 -19.80 -0.21 11.67
N PRO A 173 -20.63 0.85 11.76
CA PRO A 173 -20.65 1.76 12.92
C PRO A 173 -21.06 1.07 14.22
N ASP A 174 -21.84 0.00 14.16
CA ASP A 174 -22.34 -0.74 15.32
C ASP A 174 -21.46 -1.93 15.69
N ASN A 175 -20.50 -2.34 14.84
CA ASN A 175 -19.60 -3.44 15.14
C ASN A 175 -18.36 -2.94 15.89
N LYS A 176 -18.53 -2.66 17.20
CA LYS A 176 -17.45 -2.14 18.06
C LYS A 176 -16.25 -3.08 18.13
N LYS A 177 -16.53 -4.40 18.14
CA LYS A 177 -15.47 -5.41 18.20
C LYS A 177 -14.56 -5.33 16.98
N LEU A 178 -15.13 -5.27 15.77
CA LEU A 178 -14.35 -5.10 14.55
C LEU A 178 -13.52 -3.81 14.56
N GLN A 179 -14.12 -2.69 15.03
CA GLN A 179 -13.41 -1.41 15.11
C GLN A 179 -12.21 -1.48 16.06
N GLU A 180 -12.36 -2.14 17.21
CA GLU A 180 -11.30 -2.35 18.19
C GLU A 180 -10.20 -3.25 17.61
N ASP A 181 -10.56 -4.39 17.01
CA ASP A 181 -9.61 -5.33 16.41
C ASP A 181 -8.86 -4.69 15.22
N PHE A 182 -9.52 -3.84 14.43
CA PHE A 182 -8.88 -3.08 13.35
C PHE A 182 -7.84 -2.08 13.91
N ILE A 183 -8.18 -1.37 14.97
CA ILE A 183 -7.21 -0.47 15.63
C ILE A 183 -6.02 -1.26 16.18
N GLU A 184 -6.25 -2.44 16.75
CA GLU A 184 -5.16 -3.30 17.24
C GLU A 184 -4.26 -3.80 16.10
N LEU A 185 -4.85 -4.14 14.94
CA LEU A 185 -4.08 -4.47 13.73
C LEU A 185 -3.18 -3.31 13.30
N LEU A 186 -3.73 -2.10 13.20
CA LEU A 186 -2.95 -0.91 12.83
C LEU A 186 -1.85 -0.62 13.86
N ARG A 187 -2.12 -0.81 15.15
CA ARG A 187 -1.09 -0.69 16.19
C ARG A 187 0.01 -1.74 16.05
N ALA A 188 -0.36 -2.98 15.75
CA ALA A 188 0.62 -4.05 15.55
C ALA A 188 1.50 -3.81 14.32
N LEU A 189 0.95 -3.21 13.26
CA LEU A 189 1.70 -2.87 12.06
C LEU A 189 2.64 -1.66 12.28
N PHE A 190 2.18 -0.62 13.01
CA PHE A 190 2.81 0.69 12.93
C PHE A 190 3.44 1.21 14.24
N LYS A 191 3.00 0.76 15.42
CA LYS A 191 3.52 1.25 16.70
C LYS A 191 4.63 0.43 17.31
N ASP A 192 4.77 -0.83 16.93
CA ASP A 192 5.82 -1.69 17.49
C ASP A 192 7.18 -1.29 16.93
N ARG A 193 7.97 -0.59 17.77
CA ARG A 193 9.34 -0.15 17.40
C ARG A 193 10.31 -1.30 17.12
N SER A 194 10.00 -2.50 17.59
CA SER A 194 10.81 -3.70 17.32
C SER A 194 10.61 -4.21 15.89
N ARG A 195 9.45 -3.91 15.30
CA ARG A 195 9.12 -4.21 13.91
C ARG A 195 9.45 -2.98 13.08
N GLN A 196 10.58 -3.00 12.40
CA GLN A 196 11.06 -1.90 11.54
C GLN A 196 10.24 -1.79 10.25
N SER A 197 8.92 -1.84 10.36
CA SER A 197 8.03 -1.56 9.24
C SER A 197 7.87 -0.04 9.10
N LEU A 198 8.11 0.46 7.92
CA LEU A 198 7.75 1.82 7.53
C LEU A 198 6.26 1.79 7.18
N ALA A 199 5.48 2.55 7.93
CA ALA A 199 4.14 2.88 7.52
C ALA A 199 4.18 4.30 6.99
N GLU A 200 3.86 4.48 5.75
CA GLU A 200 3.76 5.78 5.12
C GLU A 200 2.48 5.84 4.28
N LEU A 201 1.70 6.85 4.57
CA LEU A 201 0.51 7.38 3.93
C LEU A 201 -0.80 6.79 4.35
#